data_4f6c4d6fee6f6e1b0317ee15a3565e3b
#
_entry.id   4f6c4d6fee6f6e1b0317ee15a3565e3b
#
_cell.length_a   1.000
_cell.length_b   1.000
_cell.length_c   1.000
_cell.angle_alpha   90.00
_cell.angle_beta   90.00
_cell.angle_gamma   90.00
#
_symmetry.space_group_name_H-M   'P 1'
#
loop_
_entity.id
_entity.type
_entity.pdbx_description
1 polymer ?
#
loop_
_entity_poly.entity_id
_entity_poly.type
_entity_poly.pdbx_seq_one_letter_code
_entity_poly.pdbx_strand_id
1 'polypeptide(L)'
;RTIVLGPPGTGKTTTLLNKVDDYLKNTDPDKIGYFAFTQKAAYHARDEAIKKFNLTEDDLPYFRTLHSLAFRKLGLKKDQVMQQRHYKDLGSKLGFPVGYAVYQEEHDGTGCNFSSDSEYLRIIQLAQLRNITIEQQYALKEHTQDLSFSNLRIISNELKRYKKEYSLIDFNDMILDFTKSDKSPKFDVVFIDEAQDLSSMQWDMARSIWNKSDDSFIAGDDDQAIFRWAGA
;
A
#
# COMPACT_ATOMS: atom_id res chain seq x y z
N ARG A 1 -3.51 -21.03 7.50
CA ARG A 1 -3.42 -19.61 7.89
C ARG A 1 -3.04 -19.50 9.35
N THR A 2 -2.01 -18.73 9.66
CA THR A 2 -1.50 -18.51 11.02
C THR A 2 -1.42 -17.03 11.29
N ILE A 3 -1.95 -16.58 12.43
CA ILE A 3 -1.87 -15.19 12.88
C ILE A 3 -0.89 -15.14 14.06
N VAL A 4 0.07 -14.20 14.01
CA VAL A 4 1.08 -13.95 15.05
C VAL A 4 0.79 -12.58 15.64
N LEU A 5 0.20 -12.55 16.81
CA LEU A 5 -0.12 -11.30 17.51
C LEU A 5 0.86 -11.07 18.66
N GLY A 6 1.16 -9.82 18.92
CA GLY A 6 1.93 -9.41 20.09
C GLY A 6 2.40 -7.96 20.04
N PRO A 7 2.72 -7.36 21.20
CA PRO A 7 3.20 -5.99 21.28
C PRO A 7 4.59 -5.82 20.62
N PRO A 8 5.10 -4.59 20.49
CA PRO A 8 6.43 -4.35 19.94
C PRO A 8 7.51 -5.09 20.69
N GLY A 9 8.55 -5.48 19.98
CA GLY A 9 9.72 -6.15 20.58
C GLY A 9 9.48 -7.60 21.00
N THR A 10 8.31 -8.19 20.77
CA THR A 10 8.03 -9.61 21.10
C THR A 10 8.56 -10.61 20.07
N GLY A 11 9.26 -10.13 19.05
CA GLY A 11 9.87 -11.00 18.05
C GLY A 11 8.93 -11.50 16.96
N LYS A 12 7.83 -10.77 16.66
CA LYS A 12 6.91 -11.11 15.56
C LYS A 12 7.64 -11.28 14.22
N THR A 13 8.39 -10.27 13.80
CA THR A 13 9.20 -10.31 12.57
C THR A 13 10.20 -11.46 12.61
N THR A 14 10.87 -11.68 13.74
CA THR A 14 11.79 -12.83 13.91
C THR A 14 11.06 -14.16 13.74
N THR A 15 9.84 -14.27 14.27
CA THR A 15 9.01 -15.47 14.10
C THR A 15 8.66 -15.70 12.63
N LEU A 16 8.28 -14.63 11.90
CA LEU A 16 8.03 -14.73 10.46
C LEU A 16 9.29 -15.13 9.69
N LEU A 17 10.45 -14.53 10.00
CA LEU A 17 11.73 -14.86 9.35
C LEU A 17 12.15 -16.32 9.62
N ASN A 18 11.94 -16.83 10.80
CA ASN A 18 12.17 -18.25 11.09
C ASN A 18 11.27 -19.17 10.26
N LYS A 19 10.03 -18.74 9.99
CA LYS A 19 9.13 -19.48 9.09
C LYS A 19 9.56 -19.35 7.63
N VAL A 20 10.01 -18.18 7.17
CA VAL A 20 10.64 -18.02 5.84
C VAL A 20 11.78 -19.02 5.69
N ASP A 21 12.64 -19.14 6.69
CA ASP A 21 13.74 -20.11 6.73
C ASP A 21 13.27 -21.56 6.54
N ASP A 22 12.19 -21.94 7.21
CA ASP A 22 11.64 -23.28 7.10
C ASP A 22 11.14 -23.56 5.67
N TYR A 23 10.49 -22.59 5.04
CA TYR A 23 10.00 -22.72 3.66
C TYR A 23 11.13 -22.72 2.64
N LEU A 24 12.16 -21.88 2.79
CA LEU A 24 13.30 -21.82 1.87
C LEU A 24 14.11 -23.12 1.76
N LYS A 25 13.96 -24.04 2.72
CA LYS A 25 14.59 -25.37 2.66
C LYS A 25 13.96 -26.28 1.59
N ASN A 26 12.68 -26.06 1.27
CA ASN A 26 11.91 -26.99 0.44
C ASN A 26 11.04 -26.31 -0.63
N THR A 27 11.08 -24.98 -0.72
CA THR A 27 10.24 -24.17 -1.61
C THR A 27 11.13 -23.24 -2.43
N ASP A 28 10.83 -23.11 -3.70
CA ASP A 28 11.53 -22.16 -4.56
C ASP A 28 11.33 -20.73 -4.05
N PRO A 29 12.39 -19.93 -3.93
CA PRO A 29 12.30 -18.58 -3.36
C PRO A 29 11.29 -17.66 -4.06
N ASP A 30 11.06 -17.85 -5.37
CA ASP A 30 10.08 -17.12 -6.18
C ASP A 30 8.62 -17.52 -5.89
N LYS A 31 8.39 -18.57 -5.08
CA LYS A 31 7.08 -18.98 -4.57
C LYS A 31 6.77 -18.46 -3.19
N ILE A 32 7.69 -17.69 -2.60
CA ILE A 32 7.54 -17.10 -1.27
C ILE A 32 7.25 -15.61 -1.42
N GLY A 33 6.08 -15.17 -0.96
CA GLY A 33 5.73 -13.75 -0.86
C GLY A 33 5.98 -13.22 0.55
N TYR A 34 6.77 -12.16 0.70
CA TYR A 34 6.92 -11.43 1.97
C TYR A 34 6.55 -9.97 1.75
N PHE A 35 5.45 -9.55 2.38
CA PHE A 35 4.89 -8.22 2.22
C PHE A 35 4.89 -7.48 3.55
N ALA A 36 5.50 -6.30 3.56
CA ALA A 36 5.49 -5.40 4.70
C ALA A 36 4.91 -4.05 4.30
N PHE A 37 4.45 -3.30 5.29
CA PHE A 37 3.94 -1.95 5.06
C PHE A 37 5.03 -1.01 4.56
N THR A 38 6.24 -1.10 5.12
CA THR A 38 7.38 -0.26 4.75
C THR A 38 8.40 -1.01 3.88
N GLN A 39 9.10 -0.26 3.02
CA GLN A 39 10.23 -0.82 2.26
C GLN A 39 11.34 -1.33 3.17
N LYS A 40 11.64 -0.60 4.25
CA LYS A 40 12.68 -0.98 5.22
C LYS A 40 12.41 -2.35 5.83
N ALA A 41 11.18 -2.60 6.25
CA ALA A 41 10.81 -3.91 6.81
C ALA A 41 10.92 -5.03 5.77
N ALA A 42 10.42 -4.79 4.54
CA ALA A 42 10.50 -5.76 3.45
C ALA A 42 11.96 -6.07 3.04
N TYR A 43 12.81 -5.05 2.96
CA TYR A 43 14.22 -5.21 2.59
C TYR A 43 15.03 -5.83 3.74
N HIS A 44 14.72 -5.51 4.99
CA HIS A 44 15.35 -6.19 6.12
C HIS A 44 15.10 -7.71 6.07
N ALA A 45 13.87 -8.13 5.86
CA ALA A 45 13.52 -9.54 5.71
C ALA A 45 14.25 -10.19 4.51
N ARG A 46 14.32 -9.50 3.38
CA ARG A 46 15.06 -9.95 2.19
C ARG A 46 16.54 -10.12 2.48
N ASP A 47 17.18 -9.11 3.07
CA ASP A 47 18.62 -9.10 3.35
C ASP A 47 19.01 -10.19 4.35
N GLU A 48 18.18 -10.47 5.34
CA GLU A 48 18.39 -11.59 6.27
C GLU A 48 18.32 -12.95 5.54
N ALA A 49 17.32 -13.12 4.65
CA ALA A 49 17.21 -14.35 3.86
C ALA A 49 18.39 -14.50 2.88
N ILE A 50 18.82 -13.43 2.21
CA ILE A 50 20.00 -13.42 1.32
C ILE A 50 21.25 -13.90 2.05
N LYS A 51 21.55 -13.33 3.23
CA LYS A 51 22.72 -13.69 4.04
C LYS A 51 22.69 -15.15 4.51
N LYS A 52 21.52 -15.60 4.95
CA LYS A 52 21.39 -16.92 5.57
C LYS A 52 21.43 -18.07 4.56
N PHE A 53 20.86 -17.86 3.38
CA PHE A 53 20.70 -18.89 2.35
C PHE A 53 21.62 -18.70 1.14
N ASN A 54 22.52 -17.71 1.18
CA ASN A 54 23.42 -17.37 0.08
C ASN A 54 22.67 -17.13 -1.23
N LEU A 55 21.55 -16.39 -1.13
CA LEU A 55 20.70 -16.00 -2.25
C LEU A 55 21.12 -14.60 -2.78
N THR A 56 20.51 -14.20 -3.88
CA THR A 56 20.63 -12.86 -4.46
C THR A 56 19.30 -12.12 -4.35
N GLU A 57 19.29 -10.80 -4.61
CA GLU A 57 18.04 -10.04 -4.68
C GLU A 57 17.07 -10.55 -5.74
N ASP A 58 17.59 -11.06 -6.85
CA ASP A 58 16.79 -11.59 -7.95
C ASP A 58 16.10 -12.91 -7.59
N ASP A 59 16.65 -13.66 -6.64
CA ASP A 59 16.04 -14.89 -6.13
C ASP A 59 14.80 -14.61 -5.27
N LEU A 60 14.71 -13.41 -4.67
CA LEU A 60 13.62 -13.01 -3.78
C LEU A 60 12.74 -11.89 -4.38
N PRO A 61 12.12 -12.10 -5.55
CA PRO A 61 11.42 -11.06 -6.28
C PRO A 61 10.17 -10.53 -5.58
N TYR A 62 9.69 -11.22 -4.55
CA TYR A 62 8.44 -10.89 -3.84
C TYR A 62 8.62 -10.50 -2.37
N PHE A 63 9.85 -10.15 -1.96
CA PHE A 63 10.12 -9.51 -0.68
C PHE A 63 10.03 -7.98 -0.85
N ARG A 64 8.81 -7.42 -0.66
CA ARG A 64 8.52 -6.02 -1.03
C ARG A 64 7.25 -5.47 -0.38
N THR A 65 6.95 -4.20 -0.63
CA THR A 65 5.65 -3.61 -0.26
C THR A 65 4.55 -4.02 -1.24
N LEU A 66 3.28 -3.94 -0.79
CA LEU A 66 2.12 -4.19 -1.65
C LEU A 66 2.09 -3.25 -2.87
N HIS A 67 2.44 -1.96 -2.71
CA HIS A 67 2.54 -1.01 -3.82
C HIS A 67 3.59 -1.43 -4.85
N SER A 68 4.76 -1.87 -4.40
CA SER A 68 5.82 -2.33 -5.29
C SER A 68 5.40 -3.59 -6.08
N LEU A 69 4.65 -4.50 -5.46
CA LEU A 69 4.06 -5.64 -6.15
C LEU A 69 3.06 -5.17 -7.21
N ALA A 70 2.10 -4.31 -6.84
CA ALA A 70 1.09 -3.78 -7.74
C ALA A 70 1.72 -3.07 -8.94
N PHE A 71 2.67 -2.15 -8.69
CA PHE A 71 3.38 -1.43 -9.75
C PHE A 71 4.00 -2.38 -10.79
N ARG A 72 4.71 -3.41 -10.33
CA ARG A 72 5.37 -4.36 -11.25
C ARG A 72 4.36 -5.25 -11.98
N LYS A 73 3.36 -5.78 -11.29
CA LYS A 73 2.41 -6.73 -11.89
C LYS A 73 1.40 -6.07 -12.81
N LEU A 74 1.10 -4.81 -12.59
CA LEU A 74 0.32 -4.01 -13.55
C LEU A 74 1.13 -3.58 -14.77
N GLY A 75 2.47 -3.69 -14.72
CA GLY A 75 3.37 -3.29 -15.80
C GLY A 75 3.47 -1.77 -15.94
N LEU A 76 3.32 -1.04 -14.85
CA LEU A 76 3.34 0.42 -14.84
C LEU A 76 4.73 0.99 -15.08
N LYS A 77 4.78 2.16 -15.71
CA LYS A 77 5.98 2.96 -15.85
C LYS A 77 5.92 4.17 -14.90
N LYS A 78 7.08 4.71 -14.52
CA LYS A 78 7.15 5.85 -13.60
C LYS A 78 6.47 7.11 -14.12
N ASP A 79 6.43 7.32 -15.42
CA ASP A 79 5.76 8.46 -16.07
C ASP A 79 4.23 8.36 -16.06
N GLN A 80 3.68 7.16 -15.84
CA GLN A 80 2.26 6.92 -15.66
C GLN A 80 1.78 7.19 -14.22
N VAL A 81 2.68 7.45 -13.29
CA VAL A 81 2.32 7.72 -11.89
C VAL A 81 2.09 9.21 -11.68
N MET A 82 0.98 9.55 -11.02
CA MET A 82 0.66 10.93 -10.63
C MET A 82 1.80 11.57 -9.85
N GLN A 83 2.21 12.77 -10.23
CA GLN A 83 3.25 13.58 -9.63
C GLN A 83 2.71 14.98 -9.30
N GLN A 84 3.40 15.74 -8.48
CA GLN A 84 3.03 17.10 -8.09
C GLN A 84 2.66 18.00 -9.31
N ARG A 85 3.39 17.88 -10.41
CA ARG A 85 3.11 18.65 -11.65
C ARG A 85 1.70 18.40 -12.18
N HIS A 86 1.19 17.18 -12.07
CA HIS A 86 -0.13 16.80 -12.56
C HIS A 86 -1.25 17.40 -11.70
N TYR A 87 -1.06 17.45 -10.37
CA TYR A 87 -2.01 18.14 -9.48
C TYR A 87 -2.02 19.67 -9.72
N LYS A 88 -0.86 20.27 -10.00
CA LYS A 88 -0.77 21.69 -10.38
C LYS A 88 -1.50 21.98 -11.69
N ASP A 89 -1.32 21.13 -12.72
CA ASP A 89 -2.01 21.26 -14.01
C ASP A 89 -3.52 21.10 -13.83
N LEU A 90 -3.98 20.11 -13.07
CA LEU A 90 -5.39 19.93 -12.72
C LEU A 90 -5.97 21.19 -12.05
N GLY A 91 -5.26 21.76 -11.07
CA GLY A 91 -5.66 23.00 -10.40
C GLY A 91 -5.79 24.16 -11.37
N SER A 92 -4.84 24.32 -12.29
CA SER A 92 -4.89 25.34 -13.33
C SER A 92 -6.11 25.19 -14.24
N LYS A 93 -6.45 23.96 -14.62
CA LYS A 93 -7.65 23.66 -15.44
C LYS A 93 -8.95 23.94 -14.70
N LEU A 94 -8.98 23.77 -13.40
CA LEU A 94 -10.14 24.06 -12.55
C LEU A 94 -10.28 25.53 -12.18
N GLY A 95 -9.26 26.34 -12.42
CA GLY A 95 -9.23 27.77 -12.07
C GLY A 95 -9.04 28.04 -10.57
N PHE A 96 -8.67 27.01 -9.79
CA PHE A 96 -8.32 27.16 -8.37
C PHE A 96 -7.30 26.08 -7.93
N PRO A 97 -6.48 26.34 -6.91
CA PRO A 97 -5.48 25.40 -6.46
C PRO A 97 -6.15 24.15 -5.86
N VAL A 98 -5.81 22.99 -6.41
CA VAL A 98 -6.26 21.69 -5.88
C VAL A 98 -5.33 21.20 -4.78
N GLY A 99 -4.15 21.79 -4.68
CA GLY A 99 -3.08 21.30 -3.82
C GLY A 99 -2.25 20.21 -4.50
N TYR A 100 -1.50 19.47 -3.73
CA TYR A 100 -0.77 18.32 -4.23
C TYR A 100 -0.86 17.15 -3.24
N ALA A 101 -0.72 15.96 -3.78
CA ALA A 101 -0.56 14.75 -3.01
C ALA A 101 0.79 14.14 -3.35
N VAL A 102 1.61 13.89 -2.38
CA VAL A 102 2.89 13.21 -2.55
C VAL A 102 2.88 11.98 -1.67
N TYR A 103 3.10 10.82 -2.30
CA TYR A 103 3.52 9.64 -1.59
C TYR A 103 5.05 9.68 -1.56
N GLN A 104 5.61 10.06 -0.45
CA GLN A 104 7.03 9.92 -0.20
C GLN A 104 7.25 8.58 0.48
N GLU A 105 8.03 7.72 -0.17
CA GLU A 105 8.72 6.67 0.55
C GLU A 105 9.76 7.40 1.40
N GLU A 106 9.56 7.45 2.71
CA GLU A 106 10.54 8.07 3.60
C GLU A 106 11.87 7.33 3.49
N HIS A 107 12.95 8.08 3.32
CA HIS A 107 14.32 7.56 3.25
C HIS A 107 14.72 6.78 4.51
N ASP A 108 14.02 6.96 5.61
CA ASP A 108 14.23 6.24 6.87
C ASP A 108 13.37 4.96 7.01
N GLY A 109 12.57 4.64 6.01
CA GLY A 109 11.81 3.39 5.94
C GLY A 109 10.59 3.32 6.86
N THR A 110 10.07 4.45 7.32
CA THR A 110 8.92 4.49 8.23
C THR A 110 7.54 4.48 7.54
N GLY A 111 7.47 4.23 6.25
CA GLY A 111 6.17 4.04 5.54
C GLY A 111 5.99 4.93 4.31
N CYS A 112 4.87 4.72 3.62
CA CYS A 112 4.38 5.65 2.60
C CYS A 112 3.73 6.85 3.31
N ASN A 113 4.46 7.95 3.45
CA ASN A 113 3.84 9.19 3.90
C ASN A 113 2.97 9.77 2.78
N PHE A 114 1.68 9.75 3.02
CA PHE A 114 0.75 10.56 2.29
C PHE A 114 0.83 11.99 2.85
N SER A 115 1.40 12.91 2.09
CA SER A 115 1.36 14.34 2.37
C SER A 115 0.50 15.03 1.33
N SER A 116 -0.52 15.74 1.77
CA SER A 116 -1.28 16.65 0.92
C SER A 116 -1.45 17.97 1.65
N ASP A 117 -1.24 19.07 0.95
CA ASP A 117 -1.58 20.42 1.41
C ASP A 117 -3.05 20.78 1.16
N SER A 118 -3.81 19.84 0.60
CA SER A 118 -5.22 20.01 0.27
C SER A 118 -6.10 19.06 1.07
N GLU A 119 -6.97 19.61 1.89
CA GLU A 119 -8.01 18.87 2.62
C GLU A 119 -8.96 18.13 1.66
N TYR A 120 -9.23 18.67 0.48
CA TYR A 120 -10.06 17.98 -0.52
C TYR A 120 -9.39 16.69 -1.02
N LEU A 121 -8.10 16.75 -1.37
CA LEU A 121 -7.37 15.54 -1.78
C LEU A 121 -7.25 14.56 -0.62
N ARG A 122 -7.03 15.04 0.60
CA ARG A 122 -6.98 14.19 1.80
C ARG A 122 -8.29 13.42 1.99
N ILE A 123 -9.44 14.07 1.87
CA ILE A 123 -10.76 13.41 1.98
C ILE A 123 -10.94 12.36 0.88
N ILE A 124 -10.59 12.69 -0.37
CA ILE A 124 -10.72 11.75 -1.50
C ILE A 124 -9.88 10.50 -1.24
N GLN A 125 -8.67 10.65 -0.75
CA GLN A 125 -7.76 9.53 -0.53
C GLN A 125 -8.13 8.72 0.70
N LEU A 126 -8.54 9.35 1.80
CA LEU A 126 -9.03 8.63 2.98
C LEU A 126 -10.28 7.81 2.64
N ALA A 127 -11.17 8.34 1.79
CA ALA A 127 -12.32 7.58 1.33
C ALA A 127 -11.90 6.30 0.60
N GLN A 128 -10.89 6.38 -0.28
CA GLN A 128 -10.35 5.22 -0.98
C GLN A 128 -9.67 4.23 0.00
N LEU A 129 -8.80 4.72 0.88
CA LEU A 129 -8.08 3.89 1.85
C LEU A 129 -9.03 3.13 2.79
N ARG A 130 -10.17 3.73 3.13
CA ARG A 130 -11.22 3.15 3.99
C ARG A 130 -12.27 2.34 3.25
N ASN A 131 -12.20 2.26 1.92
CA ASN A 131 -13.22 1.64 1.06
C ASN A 131 -14.63 2.21 1.29
N ILE A 132 -14.73 3.53 1.49
CA ILE A 132 -16.01 4.24 1.64
C ILE A 132 -16.17 5.33 0.56
N THR A 133 -17.37 5.90 0.43
CA THR A 133 -17.59 6.97 -0.52
C THR A 133 -17.06 8.31 0.00
N ILE A 134 -16.82 9.28 -0.90
CA ILE A 134 -16.41 10.63 -0.50
C ILE A 134 -17.48 11.34 0.35
N GLU A 135 -18.76 11.01 0.14
CA GLU A 135 -19.89 11.48 0.95
C GLU A 135 -19.79 10.99 2.38
N GLN A 136 -19.53 9.68 2.54
CA GLN A 136 -19.35 9.07 3.87
C GLN A 136 -18.13 9.65 4.58
N GLN A 137 -16.99 9.76 3.87
CA GLN A 137 -15.78 10.36 4.46
C GLN A 137 -15.97 11.82 4.86
N TYR A 138 -16.65 12.61 4.01
CA TYR A 138 -16.97 14.01 4.33
C TYR A 138 -17.89 14.14 5.55
N ALA A 139 -18.86 13.23 5.69
CA ALA A 139 -19.80 13.22 6.81
C ALA A 139 -19.14 12.92 8.18
N LEU A 140 -17.95 12.29 8.20
CA LEU A 140 -17.20 12.05 9.43
C LEU A 140 -16.65 13.34 10.06
N LYS A 141 -16.65 14.47 9.31
CA LYS A 141 -16.16 15.78 9.78
C LYS A 141 -14.73 15.75 10.34
N GLU A 142 -13.89 14.89 9.80
CA GLU A 142 -12.47 14.78 10.16
C GLU A 142 -11.59 15.81 9.41
N HIS A 143 -12.15 16.90 8.94
CA HIS A 143 -11.47 18.00 8.27
C HIS A 143 -11.50 19.25 9.18
N THR A 144 -10.42 20.02 9.10
CA THR A 144 -10.20 21.20 9.96
C THR A 144 -10.76 22.51 9.39
N GLN A 145 -11.07 22.53 8.09
CA GLN A 145 -11.56 23.68 7.36
C GLN A 145 -13.04 23.52 7.04
N ASP A 146 -13.75 24.62 6.90
CA ASP A 146 -15.11 24.62 6.36
C ASP A 146 -15.04 24.40 4.83
N LEU A 147 -15.17 23.15 4.42
CA LEU A 147 -15.03 22.73 3.04
C LEU A 147 -16.40 22.62 2.35
N SER A 148 -16.47 23.13 1.13
CA SER A 148 -17.64 22.92 0.27
C SER A 148 -17.70 21.49 -0.26
N PHE A 149 -18.76 20.77 0.05
CA PHE A 149 -18.99 19.43 -0.51
C PHE A 149 -19.14 19.47 -2.03
N SER A 150 -19.71 20.55 -2.58
CA SER A 150 -19.82 20.73 -4.04
C SER A 150 -18.45 20.80 -4.69
N ASN A 151 -17.50 21.53 -4.10
CA ASN A 151 -16.13 21.60 -4.59
C ASN A 151 -15.42 20.25 -4.47
N LEU A 152 -15.63 19.52 -3.36
CA LEU A 152 -15.09 18.17 -3.18
C LEU A 152 -15.53 17.23 -4.32
N ARG A 153 -16.82 17.25 -4.67
CA ARG A 153 -17.35 16.46 -5.80
C ARG A 153 -16.74 16.86 -7.14
N ILE A 154 -16.62 18.15 -7.40
CA ILE A 154 -16.00 18.68 -8.64
C ILE A 154 -14.56 18.17 -8.72
N ILE A 155 -13.76 18.38 -7.66
CA ILE A 155 -12.35 17.96 -7.65
C ILE A 155 -12.23 16.45 -7.82
N SER A 156 -13.05 15.66 -7.12
CA SER A 156 -13.02 14.20 -7.23
C SER A 156 -13.32 13.72 -8.65
N ASN A 157 -14.33 14.30 -9.31
CA ASN A 157 -14.71 13.92 -10.65
C ASN A 157 -13.65 14.34 -11.68
N GLU A 158 -13.13 15.57 -11.55
CA GLU A 158 -12.10 16.06 -12.45
C GLU A 158 -10.76 15.34 -12.28
N LEU A 159 -10.40 14.94 -11.06
CA LEU A 159 -9.23 14.11 -10.82
C LEU A 159 -9.36 12.74 -11.51
N LYS A 160 -10.52 12.10 -11.42
CA LYS A 160 -10.79 10.84 -12.13
C LYS A 160 -10.71 11.02 -13.65
N ARG A 161 -11.31 12.11 -14.18
CA ARG A 161 -11.29 12.44 -15.61
C ARG A 161 -9.85 12.68 -16.07
N TYR A 162 -9.10 13.48 -15.33
CA TYR A 162 -7.71 13.82 -15.61
C TYR A 162 -6.83 12.57 -15.67
N LYS A 163 -6.92 11.70 -14.66
CA LYS A 163 -6.18 10.43 -14.65
C LYS A 163 -6.50 9.58 -15.88
N LYS A 164 -7.76 9.49 -16.26
CA LYS A 164 -8.19 8.74 -17.45
C LYS A 164 -7.68 9.37 -18.74
N GLU A 165 -7.79 10.69 -18.91
CA GLU A 165 -7.37 11.44 -20.09
C GLU A 165 -5.88 11.30 -20.37
N TYR A 166 -5.05 11.37 -19.32
CA TYR A 166 -3.59 11.30 -19.43
C TYR A 166 -3.01 9.91 -19.15
N SER A 167 -3.86 8.89 -19.01
CA SER A 167 -3.44 7.52 -18.67
C SER A 167 -2.56 7.46 -17.42
N LEU A 168 -2.92 8.23 -16.40
CA LEU A 168 -2.23 8.33 -15.13
C LEU A 168 -2.92 7.51 -14.05
N ILE A 169 -2.14 7.08 -13.08
CA ILE A 169 -2.57 6.31 -11.93
C ILE A 169 -1.92 6.88 -10.66
N ASP A 170 -2.64 6.96 -9.57
CA ASP A 170 -2.04 7.25 -8.26
C ASP A 170 -1.78 5.96 -7.46
N PHE A 171 -1.20 6.10 -6.26
CA PHE A 171 -0.84 4.95 -5.42
C PHE A 171 -2.06 4.14 -4.97
N ASN A 172 -3.18 4.80 -4.67
CA ASN A 172 -4.41 4.11 -4.29
C ASN A 172 -5.01 3.35 -5.48
N ASP A 173 -5.00 3.95 -6.67
CA ASP A 173 -5.45 3.28 -7.88
C ASP A 173 -4.63 2.01 -8.15
N MET A 174 -3.30 2.03 -7.91
CA MET A 174 -2.46 0.83 -8.09
C MET A 174 -2.97 -0.34 -7.25
N ILE A 175 -3.27 -0.10 -5.98
CA ILE A 175 -3.80 -1.13 -5.08
C ILE A 175 -5.17 -1.61 -5.56
N LEU A 176 -6.07 -0.68 -5.91
CA LEU A 176 -7.43 -1.01 -6.38
C LEU A 176 -7.40 -1.80 -7.69
N ASP A 177 -6.59 -1.37 -8.66
CA ASP A 177 -6.51 -2.01 -9.97
C ASP A 177 -5.85 -3.39 -9.87
N PHE A 178 -4.81 -3.53 -9.04
CA PHE A 178 -4.23 -4.84 -8.77
C PHE A 178 -5.25 -5.78 -8.11
N THR A 179 -5.97 -5.31 -7.09
CA THR A 179 -6.97 -6.11 -6.38
C THR A 179 -8.08 -6.61 -7.30
N LYS A 180 -8.48 -5.79 -8.29
CA LYS A 180 -9.49 -6.14 -9.29
C LYS A 180 -8.94 -7.01 -10.42
N SER A 181 -7.61 -7.05 -10.59
CA SER A 181 -6.96 -7.82 -11.63
C SER A 181 -6.72 -9.27 -11.18
N ASP A 182 -6.56 -10.17 -12.14
CA ASP A 182 -6.14 -11.55 -11.85
C ASP A 182 -4.61 -11.73 -11.92
N LYS A 183 -3.84 -10.64 -11.66
CA LYS A 183 -2.39 -10.61 -11.83
C LYS A 183 -1.59 -11.02 -10.59
N SER A 184 -2.27 -11.42 -9.52
CA SER A 184 -1.58 -11.95 -8.33
C SER A 184 -0.80 -13.22 -8.70
N PRO A 185 0.51 -13.30 -8.38
CA PRO A 185 1.24 -14.55 -8.49
C PRO A 185 0.59 -15.62 -7.60
N LYS A 186 0.80 -16.89 -7.97
CA LYS A 186 0.50 -18.00 -7.09
C LYS A 186 1.71 -18.23 -6.20
N PHE A 187 1.50 -18.20 -4.89
CA PHE A 187 2.51 -18.46 -3.87
C PHE A 187 2.23 -19.78 -3.17
N ASP A 188 3.28 -20.48 -2.76
CA ASP A 188 3.17 -21.60 -1.83
C ASP A 188 2.93 -21.04 -0.43
N VAL A 189 3.60 -19.94 -0.07
CA VAL A 189 3.40 -19.25 1.21
C VAL A 189 3.47 -17.73 1.06
N VAL A 190 2.63 -17.05 1.85
CA VAL A 190 2.62 -15.58 1.96
C VAL A 190 2.83 -15.15 3.41
N PHE A 191 3.76 -14.24 3.60
CA PHE A 191 4.02 -13.55 4.87
C PHE A 191 3.57 -12.10 4.77
N ILE A 192 2.83 -11.63 5.76
CA ILE A 192 2.43 -10.22 5.90
C ILE A 192 2.90 -9.73 7.26
N ASP A 193 3.81 -8.78 7.24
CA ASP A 193 4.37 -8.17 8.45
C ASP A 193 3.80 -6.77 8.67
N GLU A 194 3.72 -6.35 9.94
CA GLU A 194 3.15 -5.08 10.38
C GLU A 194 1.72 -4.86 9.84
N ALA A 195 0.91 -5.92 9.92
CA ALA A 195 -0.43 -5.94 9.33
C ALA A 195 -1.39 -4.90 9.94
N GLN A 196 -1.16 -4.44 11.18
CA GLN A 196 -1.93 -3.39 11.84
C GLN A 196 -1.84 -2.03 11.13
N ASP A 197 -0.81 -1.82 10.30
CA ASP A 197 -0.59 -0.57 9.58
C ASP A 197 -1.28 -0.53 8.22
N LEU A 198 -1.82 -1.67 7.76
CA LEU A 198 -2.52 -1.76 6.49
C LEU A 198 -3.88 -1.05 6.54
N SER A 199 -4.17 -0.20 5.56
CA SER A 199 -5.50 0.34 5.35
C SER A 199 -6.50 -0.75 4.90
N SER A 200 -7.81 -0.48 5.00
CA SER A 200 -8.84 -1.41 4.54
C SER A 200 -8.64 -1.83 3.08
N MET A 201 -8.26 -0.88 2.22
CA MET A 201 -7.97 -1.14 0.81
C MET A 201 -6.74 -2.05 0.62
N GLN A 202 -5.68 -1.83 1.40
CA GLN A 202 -4.48 -2.69 1.37
C GLN A 202 -4.78 -4.08 1.94
N TRP A 203 -5.66 -4.19 2.94
CA TRP A 203 -6.16 -5.46 3.43
C TRP A 203 -6.89 -6.26 2.34
N ASP A 204 -7.69 -5.61 1.50
CA ASP A 204 -8.39 -6.30 0.39
C ASP A 204 -7.38 -6.82 -0.64
N MET A 205 -6.34 -6.05 -0.95
CA MET A 205 -5.24 -6.54 -1.79
C MET A 205 -4.51 -7.72 -1.14
N ALA A 206 -4.14 -7.61 0.12
CA ALA A 206 -3.49 -8.69 0.87
C ALA A 206 -4.35 -9.97 0.87
N ARG A 207 -5.68 -9.85 1.10
CA ARG A 207 -6.63 -10.97 1.00
C ARG A 207 -6.64 -11.59 -0.39
N SER A 208 -6.60 -10.78 -1.45
CA SER A 208 -6.59 -11.31 -2.82
C SER A 208 -5.33 -12.13 -3.12
N ILE A 209 -4.20 -11.80 -2.48
CA ILE A 209 -2.94 -12.52 -2.62
C ILE A 209 -2.98 -13.83 -1.83
N TRP A 210 -3.27 -13.78 -0.52
CA TRP A 210 -3.21 -14.98 0.32
C TRP A 210 -4.31 -16.00 0.00
N ASN A 211 -5.45 -15.59 -0.55
CA ASN A 211 -6.49 -16.53 -0.97
C ASN A 211 -6.06 -17.43 -2.14
N LYS A 212 -4.96 -17.07 -2.81
CA LYS A 212 -4.33 -17.84 -3.89
C LYS A 212 -3.05 -18.57 -3.44
N SER A 213 -2.67 -18.47 -2.16
CA SER A 213 -1.53 -19.18 -1.58
C SER A 213 -1.98 -20.43 -0.83
N ASP A 214 -1.10 -21.41 -0.72
CA ASP A 214 -1.37 -22.63 0.03
C ASP A 214 -1.31 -22.35 1.54
N ASP A 215 -0.31 -21.56 1.99
CA ASP A 215 -0.16 -21.13 3.36
C ASP A 215 -0.04 -19.61 3.50
N SER A 216 -0.39 -19.08 4.69
CA SER A 216 -0.19 -17.66 5.01
C SER A 216 0.08 -17.42 6.49
N PHE A 217 1.01 -16.51 6.76
CA PHE A 217 1.39 -16.03 8.09
C PHE A 217 1.21 -14.52 8.13
N ILE A 218 0.47 -14.04 9.12
CA ILE A 218 0.15 -12.61 9.27
C ILE A 218 0.62 -12.19 10.65
N ALA A 219 1.54 -11.24 10.72
CA ALA A 219 2.00 -10.67 11.97
C ALA A 219 1.50 -9.24 12.14
N GLY A 220 1.06 -8.91 13.33
CA GLY A 220 0.56 -7.60 13.65
C GLY A 220 0.38 -7.37 15.15
N ASP A 221 0.06 -6.13 15.48
CA ASP A 221 -0.22 -5.67 16.83
C ASP A 221 -1.51 -4.85 16.77
N ASP A 222 -2.58 -5.36 17.36
CA ASP A 222 -3.89 -4.71 17.38
C ASP A 222 -3.93 -3.48 18.29
N ASP A 223 -3.01 -3.38 19.27
CA ASP A 223 -2.88 -2.22 20.16
C ASP A 223 -2.11 -1.05 19.51
N GLN A 224 -1.43 -1.27 18.37
CA GLN A 224 -0.51 -0.32 17.74
C GLN A 224 -0.90 0.19 16.35
N ALA A 225 -2.16 0.22 15.99
CA ALA A 225 -2.56 0.83 14.71
C ALA A 225 -2.24 2.33 14.67
N ILE A 226 -0.93 2.67 14.54
CA ILE A 226 -0.44 4.06 14.54
C ILE A 226 -0.82 4.82 13.26
N PHE A 227 -1.08 4.10 12.17
CA PHE A 227 -1.51 4.70 10.91
C PHE A 227 -3.04 4.77 10.73
N ARG A 228 -3.82 4.74 11.82
CA ARG A 228 -5.28 4.96 11.79
C ARG A 228 -5.69 6.23 11.04
N TRP A 229 -4.87 7.27 11.10
CA TRP A 229 -5.07 8.51 10.37
C TRP A 229 -4.98 8.34 8.84
N ALA A 230 -4.27 7.32 8.36
CA ALA A 230 -4.17 6.95 6.95
C ALA A 230 -5.24 5.91 6.52
N GLY A 231 -6.21 5.59 7.41
CA GLY A 231 -7.29 4.66 7.10
C GLY A 231 -7.01 3.19 7.45
N ALA A 232 -6.01 2.93 8.32
CA ALA A 232 -5.75 1.62 8.89
C ALA A 232 -6.80 1.21 9.93
#